data_e44c2d8282d53a2de3dcec30062f4bf3
#
_entry.id   e44c2d8282d53a2de3dcec30062f4bf3
#
_cell.length_a   1.000
_cell.length_b   1.000
_cell.length_c   1.000
_cell.angle_alpha   90.00
_cell.angle_beta   90.00
_cell.angle_gamma   90.00
#
_symmetry.space_group_name_H-M   'P 1'
#
loop_
_entity.id
_entity.type
_entity.pdbx_description
1 polymer ?
#
loop_
_entity_poly.entity_id
_entity_poly.type
_entity_poly.pdbx_seq_one_letter_code
_entity_poly.pdbx_strand_id
1 'polypeptide(L)'
;MIPALPSRRVLIETTETLAIALAGGLTFTYLALPAGLVSGSVLAVATAALLGRPVRLPLLLARFCYVIVGILLGAVVTPETLRGVTTWPVSIALLMLCSVVLMLATSSYLRVVHHWDPLSALLGASPGAMAQVIALSSELGGDLRAIAIVQTMRVLLIVIGLPNGLALFGLVVPAVAVARGPADVSVLGQMILLVAVSVSFAVAFLYLRFPGGLMFGALTGSGLLHGTGYVHAVLPWWIGSSSVIALGALVGSRFVNTTARMLVGYLGAALGSFAVSMAVAAFFIAIVAYFFPFPIANIVIAFSPGAQDTMMVLALALHLDPVYVGAHHLARFLVVTFSVAVGARRIARQKSAPRDRS
;
A
#
# COMPACT_ATOMS: atom_id res chain seq x y z
N MET A 1 18.35 -22.37 7.60
CA MET A 1 19.36 -21.72 6.76
C MET A 1 19.60 -20.32 7.30
N ILE A 2 20.76 -20.07 7.87
CA ILE A 2 21.18 -18.73 8.34
C ILE A 2 21.42 -17.92 7.06
N PRO A 3 20.74 -16.75 6.87
CA PRO A 3 20.99 -15.96 5.69
C PRO A 3 22.45 -15.48 5.67
N ALA A 4 23.13 -15.69 4.55
CA ALA A 4 24.51 -15.21 4.37
C ALA A 4 24.54 -13.69 4.59
N LEU A 5 25.58 -13.21 5.23
CA LEU A 5 25.80 -11.77 5.45
C LEU A 5 25.73 -11.03 4.10
N PRO A 6 25.05 -9.88 4.04
CA PRO A 6 24.92 -9.11 2.80
C PRO A 6 26.32 -8.70 2.30
N SER A 7 26.56 -8.83 1.00
CA SER A 7 27.82 -8.39 0.40
C SER A 7 28.04 -6.89 0.63
N ARG A 8 29.31 -6.43 0.66
CA ARG A 8 29.67 -5.03 0.82
C ARG A 8 28.93 -4.13 -0.16
N ARG A 9 28.73 -4.58 -1.39
CA ARG A 9 27.95 -3.89 -2.42
C ARG A 9 26.49 -3.68 -2.00
N VAL A 10 25.83 -4.72 -1.50
CA VAL A 10 24.44 -4.64 -1.02
C VAL A 10 24.30 -3.66 0.13
N LEU A 11 25.29 -3.63 1.05
CA LEU A 11 25.30 -2.67 2.16
C LEU A 11 25.39 -1.23 1.66
N ILE A 12 26.31 -0.94 0.72
CA ILE A 12 26.49 0.40 0.15
C ILE A 12 25.21 0.84 -0.58
N GLU A 13 24.68 0.02 -1.48
CA GLU A 13 23.44 0.31 -2.23
C GLU A 13 22.25 0.57 -1.28
N THR A 14 22.13 -0.21 -0.20
CA THR A 14 21.07 -0.04 0.81
C THR A 14 21.23 1.27 1.58
N THR A 15 22.46 1.58 2.03
CA THR A 15 22.74 2.82 2.77
C THR A 15 22.48 4.05 1.90
N GLU A 16 22.92 4.03 0.63
CA GLU A 16 22.64 5.11 -0.33
C GLU A 16 21.13 5.27 -0.53
N THR A 17 20.40 4.16 -0.72
CA THR A 17 18.94 4.18 -0.87
C THR A 17 18.23 4.80 0.34
N LEU A 18 18.64 4.41 1.56
CA LEU A 18 18.07 4.96 2.79
C LEU A 18 18.44 6.43 3.01
N ALA A 19 19.66 6.84 2.64
CA ALA A 19 20.07 8.23 2.72
C ALA A 19 19.26 9.13 1.76
N ILE A 20 19.01 8.66 0.51
CA ILE A 20 18.16 9.35 -0.46
C ILE A 20 16.73 9.43 0.07
N ALA A 21 16.19 8.34 0.61
CA ALA A 21 14.83 8.28 1.18
C ALA A 21 14.69 9.25 2.37
N LEU A 22 15.68 9.26 3.27
CA LEU A 22 15.71 10.18 4.41
C LEU A 22 15.75 11.64 3.96
N ALA A 23 16.64 11.99 3.01
CA ALA A 23 16.73 13.34 2.47
C ALA A 23 15.40 13.80 1.87
N GLY A 24 14.77 12.96 1.02
CA GLY A 24 13.48 13.27 0.42
C GLY A 24 12.36 13.39 1.48
N GLY A 25 12.30 12.46 2.42
CA GLY A 25 11.30 12.49 3.51
C GLY A 25 11.43 13.74 4.38
N LEU A 26 12.65 14.10 4.78
CA LEU A 26 12.91 15.32 5.57
C LEU A 26 12.59 16.59 4.78
N THR A 27 12.93 16.66 3.50
CA THR A 27 12.61 17.80 2.63
C THR A 27 11.11 18.04 2.56
N PHE A 28 10.30 16.98 2.32
CA PHE A 28 8.84 17.11 2.26
C PHE A 28 8.23 17.46 3.61
N THR A 29 8.81 16.94 4.70
CA THR A 29 8.39 17.29 6.06
C THR A 29 8.71 18.74 6.38
N TYR A 30 9.89 19.24 5.97
CA TYR A 30 10.29 20.64 6.13
C TYR A 30 9.38 21.59 5.35
N LEU A 31 8.91 21.15 4.17
CA LEU A 31 7.93 21.88 3.35
C LEU A 31 6.50 21.76 3.89
N ALA A 32 6.30 21.15 5.06
CA ALA A 32 5.00 20.91 5.70
C ALA A 32 4.00 20.17 4.80
N LEU A 33 4.48 19.31 3.88
CA LEU A 33 3.62 18.51 3.03
C LEU A 33 3.01 17.33 3.82
N PRO A 34 1.72 17.01 3.62
CA PRO A 34 1.06 15.91 4.29
C PRO A 34 1.74 14.58 3.99
N ALA A 35 1.87 13.71 5.00
CA ALA A 35 2.61 12.45 4.90
C ALA A 35 4.04 12.62 4.33
N GLY A 36 4.71 13.74 4.63
CA GLY A 36 5.99 14.15 4.03
C GLY A 36 7.07 13.08 4.09
N LEU A 37 7.21 12.37 5.22
CA LEU A 37 8.18 11.27 5.35
C LEU A 37 7.94 10.17 4.32
N VAL A 38 6.69 9.78 4.06
CA VAL A 38 6.36 8.74 3.07
C VAL A 38 6.51 9.26 1.66
N SER A 39 5.79 10.34 1.34
CA SER A 39 5.71 10.88 -0.03
C SER A 39 7.07 11.34 -0.54
N GLY A 40 7.84 12.02 0.33
CA GLY A 40 9.18 12.49 0.00
C GLY A 40 10.17 11.34 -0.19
N SER A 41 10.14 10.32 0.67
CA SER A 41 10.99 9.13 0.52
C SER A 41 10.69 8.37 -0.77
N VAL A 42 9.40 8.17 -1.08
CA VAL A 42 8.97 7.50 -2.33
C VAL A 42 9.46 8.28 -3.54
N LEU A 43 9.22 9.59 -3.58
CA LEU A 43 9.57 10.41 -4.75
C LEU A 43 11.08 10.49 -4.95
N ALA A 44 11.85 10.71 -3.89
CA ALA A 44 13.31 10.81 -3.99
C ALA A 44 13.94 9.50 -4.49
N VAL A 45 13.51 8.35 -3.95
CA VAL A 45 14.04 7.05 -4.37
C VAL A 45 13.56 6.67 -5.78
N ALA A 46 12.29 6.97 -6.13
CA ALA A 46 11.79 6.76 -7.49
C ALA A 46 12.57 7.60 -8.51
N THR A 47 12.85 8.86 -8.19
CA THR A 47 13.68 9.75 -9.03
C THR A 47 15.11 9.20 -9.18
N ALA A 48 15.74 8.77 -8.09
CA ALA A 48 17.07 8.17 -8.12
C ALA A 48 17.09 6.90 -9.00
N ALA A 49 16.07 6.04 -8.89
CA ALA A 49 15.92 4.84 -9.71
C ALA A 49 15.80 5.19 -11.21
N LEU A 50 14.98 6.19 -11.55
CA LEU A 50 14.80 6.67 -12.93
C LEU A 50 16.06 7.32 -13.51
N LEU A 51 16.92 7.90 -12.66
CA LEU A 51 18.24 8.41 -13.03
C LEU A 51 19.30 7.31 -13.13
N GLY A 52 18.91 6.04 -13.00
CA GLY A 52 19.80 4.88 -13.14
C GLY A 52 20.65 4.58 -11.91
N ARG A 53 20.35 5.19 -10.74
CA ARG A 53 21.05 4.83 -9.50
C ARG A 53 20.65 3.44 -9.03
N PRO A 54 21.58 2.65 -8.48
CA PRO A 54 21.30 1.34 -7.95
C PRO A 54 20.58 1.43 -6.61
N VAL A 55 19.25 1.58 -6.65
CA VAL A 55 18.43 1.60 -5.43
C VAL A 55 18.02 0.18 -5.02
N ARG A 56 18.24 -0.15 -3.76
CA ARG A 56 17.96 -1.48 -3.22
C ARG A 56 17.56 -1.42 -1.76
N LEU A 57 16.50 -2.15 -1.41
CA LEU A 57 16.13 -2.42 -0.02
C LEU A 57 16.09 -3.94 0.20
N PRO A 58 16.92 -4.49 1.13
CA PRO A 58 16.89 -5.91 1.44
C PRO A 58 15.54 -6.36 1.97
N LEU A 59 15.05 -7.52 1.52
CA LEU A 59 13.76 -8.07 1.92
C LEU A 59 13.63 -8.24 3.44
N LEU A 60 14.72 -8.61 4.10
CA LEU A 60 14.74 -8.77 5.57
C LEU A 60 14.46 -7.43 6.27
N LEU A 61 15.08 -6.34 5.81
CA LEU A 61 14.82 -4.99 6.35
C LEU A 61 13.37 -4.57 6.09
N ALA A 62 12.84 -4.80 4.89
CA ALA A 62 11.43 -4.51 4.57
C ALA A 62 10.48 -5.30 5.49
N ARG A 63 10.75 -6.59 5.74
CA ARG A 63 9.96 -7.43 6.65
C ARG A 63 9.95 -6.89 8.08
N PHE A 64 11.12 -6.47 8.56
CA PHE A 64 11.23 -5.83 9.88
C PHE A 64 10.42 -4.54 9.97
N CYS A 65 10.51 -3.67 8.95
CA CYS A 65 9.73 -2.44 8.89
C CYS A 65 8.22 -2.70 8.83
N TYR A 66 7.75 -3.75 8.13
CA TYR A 66 6.34 -4.12 8.13
C TYR A 66 5.83 -4.50 9.52
N VAL A 67 6.62 -5.22 10.31
CA VAL A 67 6.25 -5.55 11.70
C VAL A 67 6.17 -4.29 12.56
N ILE A 68 7.16 -3.39 12.47
CA ILE A 68 7.15 -2.13 13.23
C ILE A 68 5.93 -1.28 12.86
N VAL A 69 5.66 -1.10 11.55
CA VAL A 69 4.49 -0.32 11.12
C VAL A 69 3.20 -0.99 11.57
N GLY A 70 3.12 -2.33 11.54
CA GLY A 70 1.97 -3.07 12.09
C GLY A 70 1.76 -2.79 13.59
N ILE A 71 2.82 -2.76 14.39
CA ILE A 71 2.74 -2.41 15.81
C ILE A 71 2.21 -0.98 16.01
N LEU A 72 2.71 -0.02 15.23
CA LEU A 72 2.27 1.38 15.30
C LEU A 72 0.80 1.55 14.89
N LEU A 73 0.37 0.84 13.85
CA LEU A 73 -1.02 0.83 13.41
C LEU A 73 -1.95 0.22 14.48
N GLY A 74 -1.50 -0.83 15.18
CA GLY A 74 -2.24 -1.43 16.27
C GLY A 74 -2.32 -0.54 17.52
N ALA A 75 -1.32 0.31 17.74
CA ALA A 75 -1.30 1.22 18.87
C ALA A 75 -2.39 2.33 18.81
N VAL A 76 -3.00 2.55 17.65
CA VAL A 76 -4.10 3.51 17.46
C VAL A 76 -5.47 2.85 17.67
N VAL A 77 -5.53 1.53 17.85
CA VAL A 77 -6.78 0.80 18.04
C VAL A 77 -7.36 1.09 19.41
N THR A 78 -8.62 1.53 19.42
CA THR A 78 -9.38 1.83 20.65
C THR A 78 -10.57 0.88 20.78
N PRO A 79 -11.19 0.77 21.98
CA PRO A 79 -12.44 0.01 22.13
C PRO A 79 -13.56 0.50 21.20
N GLU A 80 -13.61 1.81 20.91
CA GLU A 80 -14.57 2.41 19.98
C GLU A 80 -14.35 1.91 18.55
N THR A 81 -13.09 1.84 18.12
CA THR A 81 -12.74 1.28 16.81
C THR A 81 -13.24 -0.17 16.68
N LEU A 82 -13.03 -0.98 17.74
CA LEU A 82 -13.49 -2.39 17.74
C LEU A 82 -15.02 -2.50 17.68
N ARG A 83 -15.76 -1.62 18.36
CA ARG A 83 -17.24 -1.58 18.26
C ARG A 83 -17.69 -1.16 16.87
N GLY A 84 -16.96 -0.27 16.21
CA GLY A 84 -17.25 0.21 14.85
C GLY A 84 -17.21 -0.90 13.79
N VAL A 85 -16.48 -1.99 14.01
CA VAL A 85 -16.35 -3.10 13.05
C VAL A 85 -17.72 -3.67 12.61
N THR A 86 -18.69 -3.69 13.52
CA THR A 86 -20.04 -4.20 13.23
C THR A 86 -20.84 -3.32 12.26
N THR A 87 -20.42 -2.09 12.03
CA THR A 87 -21.08 -1.12 11.12
C THR A 87 -20.50 -1.14 9.70
N TRP A 88 -19.37 -1.84 9.46
CA TRP A 88 -18.64 -1.81 8.19
C TRP A 88 -19.08 -2.80 7.10
N PRO A 89 -19.86 -3.87 7.36
CA PRO A 89 -20.15 -4.88 6.34
C PRO A 89 -20.71 -4.31 5.02
N VAL A 90 -21.56 -3.29 5.11
CA VAL A 90 -22.16 -2.66 3.93
C VAL A 90 -21.12 -1.84 3.15
N SER A 91 -20.28 -1.05 3.83
CA SER A 91 -19.21 -0.29 3.17
C SER A 91 -18.14 -1.21 2.56
N ILE A 92 -17.86 -2.34 3.20
CA ILE A 92 -16.98 -3.39 2.65
C ILE A 92 -17.60 -4.01 1.39
N ALA A 93 -18.89 -4.32 1.39
CA ALA A 93 -19.58 -4.85 0.22
C ALA A 93 -19.58 -3.85 -0.94
N LEU A 94 -19.82 -2.56 -0.66
CA LEU A 94 -19.71 -1.48 -1.64
C LEU A 94 -18.28 -1.34 -2.19
N LEU A 95 -17.25 -1.49 -1.35
CA LEU A 95 -15.86 -1.50 -1.80
C LEU A 95 -15.54 -2.70 -2.70
N MET A 96 -16.05 -3.89 -2.38
CA MET A 96 -15.88 -5.08 -3.22
C MET A 96 -16.50 -4.85 -4.60
N LEU A 97 -17.72 -4.31 -4.66
CA LEU A 97 -18.37 -3.91 -5.91
C LEU A 97 -17.57 -2.83 -6.64
N CYS A 98 -17.16 -1.76 -5.95
CA CYS A 98 -16.29 -0.71 -6.49
C CYS A 98 -15.03 -1.30 -7.12
N SER A 99 -14.38 -2.25 -6.47
CA SER A 99 -13.14 -2.87 -6.95
C SER A 99 -13.33 -3.63 -8.26
N VAL A 100 -14.45 -4.35 -8.41
CA VAL A 100 -14.80 -5.03 -9.66
C VAL A 100 -15.12 -4.02 -10.77
N VAL A 101 -15.97 -3.04 -10.49
CA VAL A 101 -16.34 -1.99 -11.47
C VAL A 101 -15.10 -1.20 -11.92
N LEU A 102 -14.25 -0.81 -10.98
CA LEU A 102 -12.99 -0.11 -11.23
C LEU A 102 -12.07 -0.93 -12.15
N MET A 103 -11.90 -2.22 -11.85
CA MET A 103 -11.06 -3.13 -12.64
C MET A 103 -11.61 -3.27 -14.07
N LEU A 104 -12.92 -3.44 -14.24
CA LEU A 104 -13.56 -3.55 -15.55
C LEU A 104 -13.48 -2.24 -16.34
N ALA A 105 -13.79 -1.10 -15.71
CA ALA A 105 -13.74 0.22 -16.35
C ALA A 105 -12.31 0.56 -16.80
N THR A 106 -11.33 0.37 -15.92
CA THR A 106 -9.92 0.63 -16.21
C THR A 106 -9.38 -0.32 -17.29
N SER A 107 -9.74 -1.60 -17.23
CA SER A 107 -9.37 -2.57 -18.27
C SER A 107 -9.96 -2.20 -19.63
N SER A 108 -11.24 -1.79 -19.65
CA SER A 108 -11.91 -1.33 -20.88
C SER A 108 -11.23 -0.09 -21.45
N TYR A 109 -10.85 0.89 -20.62
CA TYR A 109 -10.09 2.06 -21.04
C TYR A 109 -8.75 1.66 -21.71
N LEU A 110 -7.96 0.81 -21.06
CA LEU A 110 -6.67 0.36 -21.63
C LEU A 110 -6.84 -0.38 -22.95
N ARG A 111 -7.92 -1.16 -23.11
CA ARG A 111 -8.23 -1.88 -24.35
C ARG A 111 -8.70 -0.95 -25.47
N VAL A 112 -9.62 -0.03 -25.19
CA VAL A 112 -10.25 0.80 -26.19
C VAL A 112 -9.35 1.95 -26.63
N VAL A 113 -8.72 2.64 -25.67
CA VAL A 113 -7.92 3.85 -25.94
C VAL A 113 -6.48 3.52 -26.30
N HIS A 114 -5.89 2.53 -25.61
CA HIS A 114 -4.46 2.18 -25.77
C HIS A 114 -4.23 0.87 -26.52
N HIS A 115 -5.31 0.20 -26.96
CA HIS A 115 -5.26 -1.04 -27.76
C HIS A 115 -4.48 -2.18 -27.08
N TRP A 116 -4.48 -2.21 -25.75
CA TRP A 116 -3.85 -3.30 -25.02
C TRP A 116 -4.58 -4.63 -25.24
N ASP A 117 -3.84 -5.72 -25.26
CA ASP A 117 -4.46 -7.05 -25.24
C ASP A 117 -5.32 -7.25 -23.97
N PRO A 118 -6.37 -8.08 -24.06
CA PRO A 118 -7.32 -8.24 -22.95
C PRO A 118 -6.70 -8.70 -21.64
N LEU A 119 -5.64 -9.53 -21.70
CA LEU A 119 -4.97 -10.05 -20.53
C LEU A 119 -4.13 -8.95 -19.84
N SER A 120 -3.28 -8.28 -20.60
CA SER A 120 -2.46 -7.17 -20.07
C SER A 120 -3.31 -6.02 -19.54
N ALA A 121 -4.42 -5.69 -20.20
CA ALA A 121 -5.35 -4.67 -19.76
C ALA A 121 -6.01 -5.05 -18.42
N LEU A 122 -6.47 -6.30 -18.26
CA LEU A 122 -7.06 -6.79 -17.01
C LEU A 122 -6.04 -6.77 -15.87
N LEU A 123 -4.83 -7.28 -16.12
CA LEU A 123 -3.76 -7.35 -15.15
C LEU A 123 -3.25 -5.96 -14.76
N GLY A 124 -3.10 -5.04 -15.73
CA GLY A 124 -2.72 -3.64 -15.49
C GLY A 124 -3.77 -2.85 -14.70
N ALA A 125 -5.05 -3.15 -14.91
CA ALA A 125 -6.17 -2.52 -14.20
C ALA A 125 -6.30 -2.96 -12.73
N SER A 126 -5.76 -4.12 -12.37
CA SER A 126 -5.98 -4.76 -11.05
C SER A 126 -5.29 -3.98 -9.91
N PRO A 127 -6.01 -3.48 -8.90
CA PRO A 127 -5.39 -2.75 -7.80
C PRO A 127 -4.87 -3.71 -6.72
N GLY A 128 -3.65 -3.49 -6.25
CA GLY A 128 -3.14 -4.11 -5.00
C GLY A 128 -2.59 -5.55 -5.08
N ALA A 129 -2.74 -6.26 -6.19
CA ALA A 129 -2.36 -7.67 -6.32
C ALA A 129 -1.06 -7.89 -7.14
N MET A 130 -0.06 -6.99 -7.00
CA MET A 130 1.11 -6.95 -7.89
C MET A 130 1.85 -8.30 -8.01
N ALA A 131 2.10 -9.00 -6.91
CA ALA A 131 2.82 -10.28 -6.93
C ALA A 131 2.07 -11.35 -7.73
N GLN A 132 0.75 -11.42 -7.56
CA GLN A 132 -0.10 -12.35 -8.31
C GLN A 132 -0.21 -11.95 -9.78
N VAL A 133 -0.32 -10.66 -10.06
CA VAL A 133 -0.36 -10.11 -11.42
C VAL A 133 0.92 -10.44 -12.17
N ILE A 134 2.09 -10.30 -11.54
CA ILE A 134 3.38 -10.67 -12.11
C ILE A 134 3.41 -12.18 -12.42
N ALA A 135 2.99 -13.02 -11.47
CA ALA A 135 2.97 -14.47 -11.66
C ALA A 135 2.07 -14.89 -12.84
N LEU A 136 0.82 -14.38 -12.86
CA LEU A 136 -0.13 -14.66 -13.94
C LEU A 136 0.32 -14.10 -15.30
N SER A 137 0.92 -12.91 -15.32
CA SER A 137 1.45 -12.31 -16.54
C SER A 137 2.58 -13.17 -17.14
N SER A 138 3.48 -13.67 -16.29
CA SER A 138 4.57 -14.56 -16.72
C SER A 138 4.05 -15.91 -17.22
N GLU A 139 3.01 -16.46 -16.57
CA GLU A 139 2.42 -17.77 -16.93
C GLU A 139 1.58 -17.69 -18.20
N LEU A 140 0.81 -16.63 -18.39
CA LEU A 140 -0.19 -16.51 -19.45
C LEU A 140 0.24 -15.60 -20.62
N GLY A 141 1.46 -15.06 -20.59
CA GLY A 141 2.06 -14.27 -21.69
C GLY A 141 1.50 -12.84 -21.79
N GLY A 142 1.24 -12.17 -20.68
CA GLY A 142 0.92 -10.74 -20.64
C GLY A 142 2.16 -9.85 -20.76
N ASP A 143 1.99 -8.59 -21.19
CA ASP A 143 3.06 -7.59 -21.19
C ASP A 143 3.40 -7.13 -19.77
N LEU A 144 4.29 -7.89 -19.12
CA LEU A 144 4.73 -7.63 -17.76
C LEU A 144 5.29 -6.21 -17.57
N ARG A 145 5.96 -5.67 -18.59
CA ARG A 145 6.59 -4.35 -18.54
C ARG A 145 5.52 -3.24 -18.49
N ALA A 146 4.58 -3.27 -19.42
CA ALA A 146 3.47 -2.31 -19.48
C ALA A 146 2.64 -2.35 -18.19
N ILE A 147 2.29 -3.55 -17.72
CA ILE A 147 1.55 -3.79 -16.48
C ILE A 147 2.29 -3.19 -15.28
N ALA A 148 3.58 -3.51 -15.12
CA ALA A 148 4.38 -3.04 -13.99
C ALA A 148 4.49 -1.51 -13.97
N ILE A 149 4.72 -0.86 -15.13
CA ILE A 149 4.84 0.59 -15.21
C ILE A 149 3.53 1.26 -14.82
N VAL A 150 2.39 0.85 -15.39
CA VAL A 150 1.08 1.45 -15.09
C VAL A 150 0.70 1.28 -13.63
N GLN A 151 0.91 0.10 -13.04
CA GLN A 151 0.64 -0.14 -11.63
C GLN A 151 1.55 0.67 -10.71
N THR A 152 2.85 0.76 -11.03
CA THR A 152 3.81 1.50 -10.21
C THR A 152 3.55 3.01 -10.28
N MET A 153 3.24 3.55 -11.47
CA MET A 153 2.84 4.94 -11.63
C MET A 153 1.58 5.26 -10.83
N ARG A 154 0.58 4.38 -10.85
CA ARG A 154 -0.63 4.56 -10.03
C ARG A 154 -0.30 4.70 -8.56
N VAL A 155 0.57 3.85 -8.02
CA VAL A 155 1.01 3.93 -6.61
C VAL A 155 1.70 5.27 -6.34
N LEU A 156 2.60 5.72 -7.23
CA LEU A 156 3.29 7.01 -7.09
C LEU A 156 2.30 8.18 -7.08
N LEU A 157 1.35 8.19 -8.01
CA LEU A 157 0.32 9.24 -8.10
C LEU A 157 -0.55 9.29 -6.84
N ILE A 158 -0.91 8.13 -6.27
CA ILE A 158 -1.66 8.05 -5.02
C ILE A 158 -0.84 8.55 -3.84
N VAL A 159 0.41 8.09 -3.70
CA VAL A 159 1.25 8.47 -2.54
C VAL A 159 1.51 9.96 -2.50
N ILE A 160 1.63 10.62 -3.64
CA ILE A 160 1.85 12.06 -3.72
C ILE A 160 0.52 12.81 -3.74
N GLY A 161 -0.41 12.39 -4.60
CA GLY A 161 -1.64 13.14 -4.88
C GLY A 161 -2.67 13.06 -3.75
N LEU A 162 -2.83 11.87 -3.14
CA LEU A 162 -3.90 11.65 -2.18
C LEU A 162 -3.72 12.42 -0.86
N PRO A 163 -2.55 12.43 -0.20
CA PRO A 163 -2.34 13.23 1.01
C PRO A 163 -2.52 14.73 0.76
N ASN A 164 -1.96 15.22 -0.37
CA ASN A 164 -2.08 16.62 -0.74
C ASN A 164 -3.52 17.01 -1.11
N GLY A 165 -4.24 16.13 -1.81
CA GLY A 165 -5.67 16.32 -2.10
C GLY A 165 -6.50 16.40 -0.81
N LEU A 166 -6.31 15.46 0.12
CA LEU A 166 -7.01 15.48 1.42
C LEU A 166 -6.71 16.75 2.21
N ALA A 167 -5.48 17.24 2.20
CA ALA A 167 -5.10 18.49 2.87
C ALA A 167 -5.71 19.72 2.21
N LEU A 168 -5.77 19.78 0.87
CA LEU A 168 -6.43 20.89 0.13
C LEU A 168 -7.91 21.03 0.48
N PHE A 169 -8.58 19.91 0.76
CA PHE A 169 -9.98 19.92 1.23
C PHE A 169 -10.13 20.03 2.76
N GLY A 170 -9.04 20.24 3.50
CA GLY A 170 -9.06 20.35 4.96
C GLY A 170 -9.44 19.07 5.70
N LEU A 171 -9.33 17.91 5.03
CA LEU A 171 -9.73 16.61 5.57
C LEU A 171 -8.63 15.94 6.42
N VAL A 172 -7.40 16.43 6.32
CA VAL A 172 -6.26 16.01 7.16
C VAL A 172 -5.44 17.24 7.53
N VAL A 173 -4.91 17.26 8.75
CA VAL A 173 -4.01 18.30 9.22
C VAL A 173 -2.57 17.80 9.08
N PRO A 174 -1.60 18.63 8.66
CA PRO A 174 -0.19 18.25 8.70
C PRO A 174 0.20 17.81 10.11
N ALA A 175 0.87 16.68 10.24
CA ALA A 175 1.21 16.10 11.53
C ALA A 175 2.08 17.06 12.35
N VAL A 176 1.54 17.56 13.46
CA VAL A 176 2.33 18.17 14.53
C VAL A 176 2.98 17.03 15.30
N ALA A 177 4.27 17.18 15.61
CA ALA A 177 5.09 16.18 16.29
C ALA A 177 4.35 15.55 17.50
N VAL A 178 4.27 14.22 17.49
CA VAL A 178 3.67 13.47 18.60
C VAL A 178 4.36 13.83 19.91
N ALA A 179 3.57 14.23 20.91
CA ALA A 179 4.05 14.61 22.23
C ALA A 179 4.86 13.47 22.87
N ARG A 180 6.03 13.81 23.37
CA ARG A 180 6.92 12.90 24.08
C ARG A 180 6.38 12.71 25.50
N GLY A 181 5.84 11.53 25.81
CA GLY A 181 5.59 11.13 27.20
C GLY A 181 6.90 10.74 27.91
N PRO A 182 7.00 10.90 29.24
CA PRO A 182 8.17 10.51 30.00
C PRO A 182 8.34 8.98 29.98
N ALA A 183 9.60 8.53 29.88
CA ALA A 183 9.96 7.11 29.96
C ALA A 183 9.88 6.65 31.43
N ASP A 184 8.87 5.88 31.78
CA ASP A 184 8.71 5.26 33.10
C ASP A 184 9.17 3.78 33.03
N VAL A 185 9.70 3.25 34.12
CA VAL A 185 10.24 1.86 34.17
C VAL A 185 9.15 0.81 33.92
N SER A 186 7.91 1.09 34.25
CA SER A 186 6.73 0.27 33.92
C SER A 186 6.54 0.12 32.40
N VAL A 187 7.03 1.07 31.59
CA VAL A 187 6.95 1.12 30.13
C VAL A 187 7.79 0.01 29.49
N LEU A 188 8.96 -0.36 30.07
CA LEU A 188 9.82 -1.37 29.47
C LEU A 188 9.16 -2.75 29.42
N GLY A 189 8.51 -3.18 30.52
CA GLY A 189 7.77 -4.44 30.57
C GLY A 189 6.61 -4.47 29.55
N GLN A 190 5.86 -3.38 29.44
CA GLN A 190 4.80 -3.23 28.46
C GLN A 190 5.34 -3.25 27.01
N MET A 191 6.50 -2.63 26.76
CA MET A 191 7.13 -2.64 25.42
C MET A 191 7.58 -4.05 25.04
N ILE A 192 8.18 -4.81 25.98
CA ILE A 192 8.57 -6.20 25.73
C ILE A 192 7.34 -7.05 25.40
N LEU A 193 6.28 -6.93 26.19
CA LEU A 193 5.00 -7.62 25.95
C LEU A 193 4.41 -7.24 24.58
N LEU A 194 4.36 -5.95 24.27
CA LEU A 194 3.88 -5.42 23.00
C LEU A 194 4.61 -6.03 21.82
N VAL A 195 5.94 -5.99 21.85
CA VAL A 195 6.78 -6.52 20.76
C VAL A 195 6.64 -8.04 20.67
N ALA A 196 6.69 -8.77 21.78
CA ALA A 196 6.60 -10.22 21.80
C ALA A 196 5.27 -10.73 21.24
N VAL A 197 4.14 -10.17 21.67
CA VAL A 197 2.81 -10.55 21.19
C VAL A 197 2.67 -10.17 19.73
N SER A 198 3.03 -8.96 19.34
CA SER A 198 2.89 -8.48 17.95
C SER A 198 3.74 -9.30 16.97
N VAL A 199 4.98 -9.65 17.34
CA VAL A 199 5.85 -10.54 16.54
C VAL A 199 5.26 -11.93 16.45
N SER A 200 4.72 -12.48 17.55
CA SER A 200 4.08 -13.81 17.54
C SER A 200 2.92 -13.87 16.56
N PHE A 201 2.03 -12.87 16.57
CA PHE A 201 0.94 -12.76 15.60
C PHE A 201 1.45 -12.55 14.17
N ALA A 202 2.48 -11.71 13.98
CA ALA A 202 3.09 -11.50 12.66
C ALA A 202 3.63 -12.81 12.07
N VAL A 203 4.34 -13.59 12.88
CA VAL A 203 4.88 -14.90 12.50
C VAL A 203 3.76 -15.90 12.23
N ALA A 204 2.73 -15.96 13.08
CA ALA A 204 1.56 -16.83 12.86
C ALA A 204 0.86 -16.51 11.54
N PHE A 205 0.60 -15.23 11.24
CA PHE A 205 -0.03 -14.80 9.99
C PHE A 205 0.86 -15.07 8.77
N LEU A 206 2.17 -14.98 8.92
CA LEU A 206 3.12 -15.34 7.87
C LEU A 206 3.04 -16.85 7.55
N TYR A 207 3.00 -17.72 8.56
CA TYR A 207 2.86 -19.18 8.37
C TYR A 207 1.49 -19.56 7.79
N LEU A 208 0.43 -18.85 8.16
CA LEU A 208 -0.90 -18.99 7.57
C LEU A 208 -0.99 -18.45 6.14
N ARG A 209 0.11 -17.91 5.60
CA ARG A 209 0.16 -17.27 4.27
C ARG A 209 -0.88 -16.17 4.09
N PHE A 210 -1.20 -15.47 5.19
CA PHE A 210 -2.16 -14.37 5.17
C PHE A 210 -1.60 -13.20 4.34
N PRO A 211 -2.43 -12.54 3.50
CA PRO A 211 -2.00 -11.39 2.71
C PRO A 211 -1.49 -10.25 3.58
N GLY A 212 -0.24 -9.81 3.37
CA GLY A 212 0.37 -8.81 4.25
C GLY A 212 0.61 -9.28 5.69
N GLY A 213 0.74 -10.59 5.91
CA GLY A 213 0.70 -11.26 7.21
C GLY A 213 1.60 -10.64 8.28
N LEU A 214 2.81 -10.19 7.92
CA LEU A 214 3.71 -9.55 8.88
C LEU A 214 3.10 -8.25 9.46
N MET A 215 2.56 -7.40 8.62
CA MET A 215 1.98 -6.12 9.05
C MET A 215 0.63 -6.32 9.74
N PHE A 216 -0.28 -7.12 9.14
CA PHE A 216 -1.59 -7.37 9.75
C PHE A 216 -1.51 -8.20 11.02
N GLY A 217 -0.61 -9.17 11.10
CA GLY A 217 -0.39 -9.92 12.34
C GLY A 217 0.11 -9.02 13.45
N ALA A 218 1.13 -8.19 13.18
CA ALA A 218 1.63 -7.24 14.16
C ALA A 218 0.57 -6.21 14.57
N LEU A 219 -0.24 -5.70 13.63
CA LEU A 219 -1.39 -4.84 13.91
C LEU A 219 -2.40 -5.53 14.82
N THR A 220 -2.74 -6.79 14.55
CA THR A 220 -3.68 -7.55 15.36
C THR A 220 -3.16 -7.75 16.78
N GLY A 221 -1.90 -8.17 16.94
CA GLY A 221 -1.29 -8.37 18.27
C GLY A 221 -1.23 -7.07 19.08
N SER A 222 -0.74 -5.99 18.47
CA SER A 222 -0.70 -4.66 19.07
C SER A 222 -2.09 -4.12 19.35
N GLY A 223 -3.01 -4.25 18.38
CA GLY A 223 -4.39 -3.75 18.51
C GLY A 223 -5.19 -4.46 19.60
N LEU A 224 -4.98 -5.76 19.82
CA LEU A 224 -5.57 -6.48 20.93
C LEU A 224 -5.08 -5.94 22.28
N LEU A 225 -3.77 -5.71 22.42
CA LEU A 225 -3.20 -5.21 23.66
C LEU A 225 -3.65 -3.78 23.99
N HIS A 226 -3.67 -2.88 23.00
CA HIS A 226 -4.13 -1.49 23.20
C HIS A 226 -5.65 -1.39 23.30
N GLY A 227 -6.37 -2.09 22.43
CA GLY A 227 -7.85 -2.07 22.44
C GLY A 227 -8.48 -2.68 23.68
N THR A 228 -7.76 -3.57 24.38
CA THR A 228 -8.18 -4.10 25.68
C THR A 228 -7.63 -3.33 26.88
N GLY A 229 -6.76 -2.35 26.64
CA GLY A 229 -6.15 -1.54 27.69
C GLY A 229 -5.04 -2.21 28.49
N TYR A 230 -4.54 -3.39 28.06
CA TYR A 230 -3.42 -4.07 28.73
C TYR A 230 -2.07 -3.36 28.54
N VAL A 231 -1.90 -2.63 27.44
CA VAL A 231 -0.68 -1.91 27.10
C VAL A 231 -1.02 -0.50 26.67
N HIS A 232 -0.29 0.47 27.19
CA HIS A 232 -0.34 1.89 26.78
C HIS A 232 0.99 2.38 26.21
N ALA A 233 2.04 1.54 26.28
CA ALA A 233 3.36 1.84 25.75
C ALA A 233 3.34 1.86 24.22
N VAL A 234 3.95 2.87 23.61
CA VAL A 234 4.13 3.00 22.16
C VAL A 234 5.61 2.94 21.81
N LEU A 235 5.91 2.46 20.59
CA LEU A 235 7.28 2.43 20.13
C LEU A 235 7.86 3.84 20.03
N PRO A 236 9.17 4.03 20.31
CA PRO A 236 9.85 5.30 20.13
C PRO A 236 9.62 5.86 18.71
N TRP A 237 9.34 7.16 18.63
CA TRP A 237 8.99 7.83 17.37
C TRP A 237 10.03 7.62 16.26
N TRP A 238 11.32 7.58 16.61
CA TRP A 238 12.41 7.40 15.64
C TRP A 238 12.42 6.01 14.99
N ILE A 239 11.98 4.95 15.69
CA ILE A 239 11.80 3.61 15.13
C ILE A 239 10.68 3.63 14.08
N GLY A 240 9.57 4.27 14.41
CA GLY A 240 8.42 4.41 13.52
C GLY A 240 8.78 5.20 12.27
N SER A 241 9.35 6.38 12.46
CA SER A 241 9.74 7.27 11.35
C SER A 241 10.76 6.60 10.42
N SER A 242 11.77 5.93 10.98
CA SER A 242 12.77 5.20 10.18
C SER A 242 12.14 4.07 9.37
N SER A 243 11.16 3.35 9.94
CA SER A 243 10.46 2.27 9.25
C SER A 243 9.56 2.79 8.13
N VAL A 244 8.88 3.92 8.36
CA VAL A 244 8.06 4.60 7.35
C VAL A 244 8.92 5.07 6.17
N ILE A 245 10.09 5.68 6.44
CA ILE A 245 11.05 6.10 5.43
C ILE A 245 11.56 4.88 4.63
N ALA A 246 11.91 3.79 5.30
CA ALA A 246 12.38 2.57 4.64
C ALA A 246 11.29 1.92 3.77
N LEU A 247 10.03 1.91 4.21
CA LEU A 247 8.92 1.44 3.38
C LEU A 247 8.65 2.39 2.20
N GLY A 248 8.82 3.70 2.38
CA GLY A 248 8.82 4.67 1.27
C GLY A 248 9.91 4.36 0.25
N ALA A 249 11.13 4.05 0.71
CA ALA A 249 12.23 3.62 -0.14
C ALA A 249 11.89 2.32 -0.90
N LEU A 250 11.22 1.36 -0.25
CA LEU A 250 10.76 0.13 -0.90
C LEU A 250 9.77 0.42 -2.04
N VAL A 251 8.83 1.31 -1.82
CA VAL A 251 7.85 1.71 -2.85
C VAL A 251 8.55 2.43 -4.00
N GLY A 252 9.46 3.37 -3.71
CA GLY A 252 10.25 4.08 -4.71
C GLY A 252 11.17 3.15 -5.52
N SER A 253 11.70 2.09 -4.91
CA SER A 253 12.56 1.12 -5.59
C SER A 253 11.84 0.28 -6.65
N ARG A 254 10.51 0.31 -6.72
CA ARG A 254 9.72 -0.33 -7.78
C ARG A 254 9.99 0.27 -9.17
N PHE A 255 10.60 1.45 -9.25
CA PHE A 255 11.04 2.07 -10.51
C PHE A 255 12.42 1.58 -10.99
N VAL A 256 13.08 0.69 -10.28
CA VAL A 256 14.31 0.02 -10.77
C VAL A 256 14.01 -0.69 -12.09
N ASN A 257 14.92 -0.56 -13.04
CA ASN A 257 14.78 -1.05 -14.43
C ASN A 257 13.70 -0.31 -15.28
N THR A 258 13.17 0.81 -14.80
CA THR A 258 12.29 1.68 -15.57
C THR A 258 13.10 2.88 -16.08
N THR A 259 13.10 3.14 -17.38
CA THR A 259 13.74 4.32 -17.95
C THR A 259 12.74 5.47 -18.12
N ALA A 260 13.23 6.73 -18.11
CA ALA A 260 12.37 7.89 -18.35
C ALA A 260 11.64 7.79 -19.70
N ARG A 261 12.28 7.26 -20.75
CA ARG A 261 11.66 7.04 -22.06
C ARG A 261 10.49 6.05 -21.97
N MET A 262 10.67 4.94 -21.25
CA MET A 262 9.59 3.96 -21.01
C MET A 262 8.43 4.60 -20.26
N LEU A 263 8.76 5.39 -19.22
CA LEU A 263 7.75 6.09 -18.41
C LEU A 263 6.90 7.01 -19.30
N VAL A 264 7.54 7.82 -20.14
CA VAL A 264 6.85 8.72 -21.09
C VAL A 264 5.99 7.92 -22.09
N GLY A 265 6.48 6.80 -22.60
CA GLY A 265 5.74 5.93 -23.53
C GLY A 265 4.44 5.35 -22.95
N TYR A 266 4.40 5.11 -21.66
CA TYR A 266 3.20 4.60 -20.97
C TYR A 266 2.44 5.67 -20.18
N LEU A 267 2.84 6.95 -20.26
CA LEU A 267 2.27 8.04 -19.45
C LEU A 267 0.77 8.20 -19.70
N GLY A 268 0.34 8.19 -20.96
CA GLY A 268 -1.08 8.30 -21.31
C GLY A 268 -1.91 7.15 -20.74
N ALA A 269 -1.42 5.91 -20.87
CA ALA A 269 -2.07 4.73 -20.30
C ALA A 269 -2.12 4.80 -18.77
N ALA A 270 -1.04 5.24 -18.13
CA ALA A 270 -0.95 5.34 -16.67
C ALA A 270 -1.88 6.44 -16.12
N LEU A 271 -1.80 7.66 -16.66
CA LEU A 271 -2.62 8.79 -16.18
C LEU A 271 -4.10 8.58 -16.47
N GLY A 272 -4.45 8.11 -17.68
CA GLY A 272 -5.84 7.88 -18.03
C GLY A 272 -6.46 6.71 -17.24
N SER A 273 -5.73 5.58 -17.08
CA SER A 273 -6.19 4.49 -16.25
C SER A 273 -6.33 4.89 -14.77
N PHE A 274 -5.43 5.75 -14.28
CA PHE A 274 -5.53 6.34 -12.95
C PHE A 274 -6.77 7.23 -12.82
N ALA A 275 -7.02 8.13 -13.79
CA ALA A 275 -8.18 9.02 -13.81
C ALA A 275 -9.49 8.22 -13.81
N VAL A 276 -9.61 7.19 -14.66
CA VAL A 276 -10.79 6.31 -14.70
C VAL A 276 -10.97 5.59 -13.35
N SER A 277 -9.90 5.05 -12.77
CA SER A 277 -10.00 4.36 -11.48
C SER A 277 -10.37 5.30 -10.34
N MET A 278 -9.86 6.54 -10.34
CA MET A 278 -10.21 7.55 -9.34
C MET A 278 -11.65 8.06 -9.52
N ALA A 279 -12.14 8.21 -10.76
CA ALA A 279 -13.52 8.60 -11.02
C ALA A 279 -14.51 7.55 -10.48
N VAL A 280 -14.25 6.25 -10.73
CA VAL A 280 -15.06 5.18 -10.15
C VAL A 280 -14.97 5.18 -8.63
N ALA A 281 -13.76 5.30 -8.06
CA ALA A 281 -13.59 5.37 -6.62
C ALA A 281 -14.36 6.56 -6.01
N ALA A 282 -14.25 7.75 -6.62
CA ALA A 282 -14.95 8.95 -6.17
C ALA A 282 -16.48 8.80 -6.15
N PHE A 283 -17.05 8.13 -7.15
CA PHE A 283 -18.46 7.79 -7.17
C PHE A 283 -18.89 6.95 -5.96
N PHE A 284 -18.14 5.87 -5.65
CA PHE A 284 -18.44 5.03 -4.50
C PHE A 284 -18.14 5.72 -3.16
N ILE A 285 -17.08 6.55 -3.09
CA ILE A 285 -16.77 7.39 -1.94
C ILE A 285 -17.96 8.32 -1.63
N ALA A 286 -18.53 8.97 -2.65
CA ALA A 286 -19.69 9.83 -2.49
C ALA A 286 -20.90 9.06 -1.94
N ILE A 287 -21.17 7.86 -2.44
CA ILE A 287 -22.24 6.98 -1.90
C ILE A 287 -22.01 6.68 -0.43
N VAL A 288 -20.81 6.20 -0.07
CA VAL A 288 -20.54 5.84 1.33
C VAL A 288 -20.57 7.07 2.23
N ALA A 289 -20.01 8.21 1.80
CA ALA A 289 -20.03 9.45 2.58
C ALA A 289 -21.45 10.03 2.77
N TYR A 290 -22.36 9.78 1.82
CA TYR A 290 -23.75 10.22 1.94
C TYR A 290 -24.57 9.35 2.91
N PHE A 291 -24.39 8.02 2.86
CA PHE A 291 -25.21 7.10 3.63
C PHE A 291 -24.65 6.72 5.00
N PHE A 292 -23.36 6.93 5.25
CA PHE A 292 -22.70 6.48 6.48
C PHE A 292 -21.92 7.60 7.16
N PRO A 293 -21.99 7.71 8.50
CA PRO A 293 -21.32 8.77 9.27
C PRO A 293 -19.83 8.45 9.51
N PHE A 294 -19.12 7.94 8.51
CA PHE A 294 -17.69 7.69 8.61
C PHE A 294 -16.88 8.94 8.25
N PRO A 295 -15.69 9.17 8.86
CA PRO A 295 -14.81 10.26 8.46
C PRO A 295 -14.43 10.15 6.99
N ILE A 296 -14.63 11.22 6.21
CA ILE A 296 -14.42 11.24 4.76
C ILE A 296 -13.00 10.81 4.39
N ALA A 297 -11.98 11.25 5.15
CA ALA A 297 -10.59 10.87 4.91
C ALA A 297 -10.37 9.35 5.00
N ASN A 298 -11.01 8.66 5.97
CA ASN A 298 -10.96 7.21 6.09
C ASN A 298 -11.59 6.52 4.86
N ILE A 299 -12.77 7.01 4.40
CA ILE A 299 -13.44 6.49 3.22
C ILE A 299 -12.54 6.67 1.98
N VAL A 300 -11.97 7.86 1.81
CA VAL A 300 -11.12 8.18 0.65
C VAL A 300 -9.89 7.26 0.60
N ILE A 301 -9.17 7.08 1.70
CA ILE A 301 -8.01 6.16 1.74
C ILE A 301 -8.45 4.71 1.51
N ALA A 302 -9.54 4.27 2.14
CA ALA A 302 -10.04 2.91 2.01
C ALA A 302 -10.48 2.58 0.56
N PHE A 303 -11.12 3.51 -0.15
CA PHE A 303 -11.62 3.30 -1.51
C PHE A 303 -10.58 3.63 -2.59
N SER A 304 -9.50 4.33 -2.28
CA SER A 304 -8.45 4.65 -3.25
C SER A 304 -7.76 3.39 -3.81
N PRO A 305 -7.51 3.29 -5.14
CA PRO A 305 -7.00 2.08 -5.78
C PRO A 305 -5.49 1.89 -5.60
N GLY A 306 -5.00 1.99 -4.36
CA GLY A 306 -3.60 1.83 -3.99
C GLY A 306 -3.19 0.40 -3.64
N ALA A 307 -1.88 0.20 -3.46
CA ALA A 307 -1.34 -1.04 -2.91
C ALA A 307 -1.61 -1.08 -1.39
N GLN A 308 -2.00 -2.25 -0.88
CA GLN A 308 -2.42 -2.45 0.51
C GLN A 308 -1.40 -1.94 1.53
N ASP A 309 -0.13 -2.33 1.36
CA ASP A 309 0.98 -1.90 2.21
C ASP A 309 1.16 -0.37 2.23
N THR A 310 1.09 0.23 1.06
CA THR A 310 1.23 1.68 0.88
C THR A 310 0.07 2.45 1.52
N MET A 311 -1.17 1.96 1.37
CA MET A 311 -2.35 2.60 1.97
C MET A 311 -2.34 2.52 3.49
N MET A 312 -1.85 1.42 4.07
CA MET A 312 -1.69 1.28 5.51
C MET A 312 -0.63 2.27 6.06
N VAL A 313 0.50 2.42 5.35
CA VAL A 313 1.53 3.41 5.72
C VAL A 313 1.00 4.85 5.61
N LEU A 314 0.19 5.14 4.57
CA LEU A 314 -0.46 6.44 4.45
C LEU A 314 -1.51 6.68 5.54
N ALA A 315 -2.31 5.68 5.91
CA ALA A 315 -3.26 5.78 7.01
C ALA A 315 -2.55 6.12 8.32
N LEU A 316 -1.40 5.47 8.60
CA LEU A 316 -0.55 5.79 9.75
C LEU A 316 -0.04 7.23 9.68
N ALA A 317 0.54 7.63 8.54
CA ALA A 317 1.15 8.95 8.37
C ALA A 317 0.14 10.12 8.43
N LEU A 318 -1.13 9.84 8.11
CA LEU A 318 -2.24 10.81 8.13
C LEU A 318 -3.11 10.68 9.39
N HIS A 319 -2.73 9.85 10.35
CA HIS A 319 -3.46 9.62 11.63
C HIS A 319 -4.92 9.19 11.42
N LEU A 320 -5.17 8.34 10.41
CA LEU A 320 -6.48 7.80 10.09
C LEU A 320 -6.71 6.45 10.80
N ASP A 321 -7.96 5.96 10.78
CA ASP A 321 -8.31 4.66 11.38
C ASP A 321 -7.69 3.49 10.58
N PRO A 322 -6.64 2.83 11.10
CA PRO A 322 -5.95 1.77 10.38
C PRO A 322 -6.76 0.48 10.31
N VAL A 323 -7.69 0.26 11.24
CA VAL A 323 -8.52 -0.95 11.23
C VAL A 323 -9.57 -0.87 10.14
N TYR A 324 -10.24 0.29 10.02
CA TYR A 324 -11.15 0.57 8.93
C TYR A 324 -10.46 0.43 7.56
N VAL A 325 -9.35 1.13 7.39
CA VAL A 325 -8.58 1.09 6.13
C VAL A 325 -8.08 -0.32 5.84
N GLY A 326 -7.53 -1.01 6.84
CA GLY A 326 -6.99 -2.36 6.71
C GLY A 326 -8.04 -3.40 6.33
N ALA A 327 -9.21 -3.39 7.00
CA ALA A 327 -10.31 -4.31 6.71
C ALA A 327 -10.81 -4.14 5.27
N HIS A 328 -10.98 -2.91 4.81
CA HIS A 328 -11.41 -2.60 3.45
C HIS A 328 -10.36 -3.03 2.41
N HIS A 329 -9.07 -2.75 2.64
CA HIS A 329 -8.01 -3.17 1.71
C HIS A 329 -7.83 -4.69 1.67
N LEU A 330 -8.04 -5.40 2.78
CA LEU A 330 -8.04 -6.85 2.80
C LEU A 330 -9.20 -7.43 1.98
N ALA A 331 -10.41 -6.92 2.15
CA ALA A 331 -11.58 -7.33 1.36
C ALA A 331 -11.36 -7.07 -0.15
N ARG A 332 -10.82 -5.91 -0.51
CA ARG A 332 -10.41 -5.61 -1.88
C ARG A 332 -9.41 -6.63 -2.40
N PHE A 333 -8.36 -6.92 -1.64
CA PHE A 333 -7.34 -7.87 -2.05
C PHE A 333 -7.96 -9.23 -2.38
N LEU A 334 -8.88 -9.73 -1.55
CA LEU A 334 -9.54 -11.02 -1.77
C LEU A 334 -10.38 -11.01 -3.04
N VAL A 335 -11.24 -10.00 -3.24
CA VAL A 335 -12.11 -9.94 -4.42
C VAL A 335 -11.31 -9.71 -5.70
N VAL A 336 -10.29 -8.88 -5.68
CA VAL A 336 -9.41 -8.64 -6.85
C VAL A 336 -8.63 -9.89 -7.20
N THR A 337 -8.02 -10.55 -6.21
CA THR A 337 -7.28 -11.81 -6.39
C THR A 337 -8.13 -12.86 -7.07
N PHE A 338 -9.36 -13.06 -6.59
CA PHE A 338 -10.29 -14.02 -7.18
C PHE A 338 -10.71 -13.59 -8.59
N SER A 339 -11.13 -12.34 -8.78
CA SER A 339 -11.61 -11.82 -10.05
C SER A 339 -10.54 -11.87 -11.15
N VAL A 340 -9.30 -11.51 -10.80
CA VAL A 340 -8.14 -11.59 -11.71
C VAL A 340 -7.84 -13.02 -12.11
N ALA A 341 -7.80 -13.96 -11.15
CA ALA A 341 -7.53 -15.35 -11.44
C ALA A 341 -8.59 -15.98 -12.38
N VAL A 342 -9.87 -15.69 -12.14
CA VAL A 342 -10.97 -16.16 -13.00
C VAL A 342 -10.93 -15.48 -14.37
N GLY A 343 -10.79 -14.15 -14.42
CA GLY A 343 -10.78 -13.38 -15.65
C GLY A 343 -9.61 -13.74 -16.56
N ALA A 344 -8.40 -13.81 -16.01
CA ALA A 344 -7.19 -14.15 -16.77
C ALA A 344 -7.27 -15.56 -17.38
N ARG A 345 -7.74 -16.54 -16.61
CA ARG A 345 -7.92 -17.92 -17.11
C ARG A 345 -9.01 -18.01 -18.19
N ARG A 346 -10.11 -17.25 -18.08
CA ARG A 346 -11.15 -17.18 -19.13
C ARG A 346 -10.58 -16.60 -20.43
N ILE A 347 -9.83 -15.51 -20.35
CA ILE A 347 -9.20 -14.88 -21.51
C ILE A 347 -8.20 -15.84 -22.17
N ALA A 348 -7.36 -16.52 -21.38
CA ALA A 348 -6.39 -17.49 -21.89
C ALA A 348 -7.07 -18.66 -22.63
N ARG A 349 -8.17 -19.20 -22.07
CA ARG A 349 -8.94 -20.29 -22.73
C ARG A 349 -9.57 -19.83 -24.05
N GLN A 350 -10.08 -18.60 -24.13
CA GLN A 350 -10.65 -18.06 -25.37
C GLN A 350 -9.57 -17.89 -26.46
N LYS A 351 -8.33 -17.59 -26.07
CA LYS A 351 -7.20 -17.44 -27.00
C LYS A 351 -6.71 -18.79 -27.54
N SER A 352 -6.86 -19.87 -26.78
CA SER A 352 -6.45 -21.23 -27.14
C SER A 352 -7.55 -22.04 -27.84
N ALA A 353 -8.81 -21.59 -27.87
CA ALA A 353 -9.87 -22.25 -28.62
C ALA A 353 -9.62 -22.15 -30.12
N PRO A 354 -9.74 -23.27 -30.91
CA PRO A 354 -9.62 -23.21 -32.35
C PRO A 354 -10.60 -22.17 -32.90
N ARG A 355 -10.12 -21.21 -33.69
CA ARG A 355 -11.02 -20.38 -34.52
C ARG A 355 -11.60 -21.31 -35.58
N ASP A 356 -12.82 -21.77 -35.39
CA ASP A 356 -13.58 -22.40 -36.46
C ASP A 356 -13.57 -21.43 -37.66
N ARG A 357 -12.86 -21.85 -38.70
CA ARG A 357 -12.85 -21.16 -39.99
C ARG A 357 -14.21 -21.45 -40.61
N SER A 358 -15.19 -20.57 -40.42
CA SER A 358 -16.33 -20.44 -41.31
C SER A 358 -16.00 -19.54 -42.48
#